data_6dfe6a28ca6836514972de6fa2bc54b0
#
_entry.id   6dfe6a28ca6836514972de6fa2bc54b0
#
_cell.length_a   1.000
_cell.length_b   1.000
_cell.length_c   1.000
_cell.angle_alpha   90.00
_cell.angle_beta   90.00
_cell.angle_gamma   90.00
#
_symmetry.space_group_name_H-M   'P 1'
#
loop_
_entity.id
_entity.type
_entity.pdbx_description
1 polymer ?
#
loop_
_entity_poly.entity_id
_entity_poly.type
_entity_poly.pdbx_seq_one_letter_code
_entity_poly.pdbx_strand_id
1 'polypeptide(L)'
;MKRPWLAPLIPLYATCVALRSIALRVGLERQRKLQWPVVSVGSLSAGGAGKTPMVQALIRMLTTQGIPVDVLSRGYGRASTETLAVNPAGDANCFGDEPLLLTRTTGVPVYVSHSRWRAGCLAEVRLASRCGIHLLDDGMQHRQLHRTLDIALLGREDLQDTLLPAGNRREPLRALQRVDVVTIHEKDVEALAWIRTHIPNHTVWTYTRSMQWPQNTPRQVFAFCGIARPHQFLSGLRAGGLEIVGERIFDDHHTYLASELQELGSDLRQSGAAAFVTTEKDRVRLGEMVEILERIAPCHAADVVVRFTEPAAVLERLLSLLPGSSLKVRQG
;
A
#
# COMPACT_ATOMS: atom_id res chain seq x y z
N MET A 1 16.91 -1.18 -3.62
CA MET A 1 18.36 -1.18 -3.90
C MET A 1 18.61 -1.71 -5.30
N LYS A 2 19.36 -0.98 -6.15
CA LYS A 2 19.78 -1.48 -7.47
C LYS A 2 20.95 -2.45 -7.29
N ARG A 3 20.89 -3.59 -7.96
CA ARG A 3 21.94 -4.66 -7.91
C ARG A 3 22.48 -4.88 -9.31
N PRO A 4 23.26 -3.93 -9.88
CA PRO A 4 23.65 -3.94 -11.29
C PRO A 4 24.43 -5.20 -11.70
N TRP A 5 25.14 -5.84 -10.77
CA TRP A 5 25.87 -7.09 -10.97
C TRP A 5 24.94 -8.29 -11.28
N LEU A 6 23.63 -8.19 -10.98
CA LEU A 6 22.62 -9.20 -11.36
C LEU A 6 21.99 -8.94 -12.74
N ALA A 7 22.41 -7.90 -13.46
CA ALA A 7 21.88 -7.56 -14.79
C ALA A 7 21.88 -8.72 -15.79
N PRO A 8 22.90 -9.62 -15.85
CA PRO A 8 22.88 -10.77 -16.74
C PRO A 8 21.71 -11.74 -16.51
N LEU A 9 21.09 -11.74 -15.34
CA LEU A 9 19.93 -12.59 -15.01
C LEU A 9 18.57 -11.97 -15.42
N ILE A 10 18.54 -10.71 -15.85
CA ILE A 10 17.31 -10.04 -16.30
C ILE A 10 16.60 -10.81 -17.43
N PRO A 11 17.28 -11.29 -18.49
CA PRO A 11 16.61 -12.01 -19.57
C PRO A 11 15.93 -13.30 -19.08
N LEU A 12 16.55 -14.04 -18.17
CA LEU A 12 15.97 -15.24 -17.58
C LEU A 12 14.70 -14.91 -16.80
N TYR A 13 14.75 -13.89 -15.94
CA TYR A 13 13.58 -13.42 -15.19
C TYR A 13 12.47 -12.93 -16.11
N ALA A 14 12.80 -12.14 -17.14
CA ALA A 14 11.84 -11.64 -18.13
C ALA A 14 11.15 -12.78 -18.89
N THR A 15 11.89 -13.85 -19.23
CA THR A 15 11.35 -15.05 -19.86
C THR A 15 10.36 -15.76 -18.92
N CYS A 16 10.70 -15.95 -17.65
CA CYS A 16 9.77 -16.54 -16.66
C CYS A 16 8.47 -15.72 -16.54
N VAL A 17 8.56 -14.39 -16.48
CA VAL A 17 7.39 -13.51 -16.44
C VAL A 17 6.55 -13.61 -17.72
N ALA A 18 7.19 -13.71 -18.88
CA ALA A 18 6.53 -13.87 -20.16
C ALA A 18 5.82 -15.24 -20.27
N LEU A 19 6.48 -16.33 -19.91
CA LEU A 19 5.91 -17.68 -19.91
C LEU A 19 4.68 -17.76 -18.98
N ARG A 20 4.78 -17.20 -17.77
CA ARG A 20 3.63 -17.12 -16.88
C ARG A 20 2.47 -16.32 -17.49
N SER A 21 2.77 -15.23 -18.20
CA SER A 21 1.75 -14.43 -18.87
C SER A 21 1.07 -15.19 -20.01
N ILE A 22 1.82 -16.02 -20.73
CA ILE A 22 1.29 -16.92 -21.78
C ILE A 22 0.42 -18.01 -21.15
N ALA A 23 0.89 -18.69 -20.10
CA ALA A 23 0.15 -19.74 -19.40
C ALA A 23 -1.24 -19.24 -18.92
N LEU A 24 -1.30 -18.01 -18.40
CA LEU A 24 -2.56 -17.36 -18.03
C LEU A 24 -3.46 -17.07 -19.24
N ARG A 25 -2.89 -16.64 -20.37
CA ARG A 25 -3.67 -16.33 -21.60
C ARG A 25 -4.26 -17.57 -22.25
N VAL A 26 -3.51 -18.66 -22.27
CA VAL A 26 -3.96 -19.93 -22.85
C VAL A 26 -4.81 -20.77 -21.90
N GLY A 27 -5.14 -20.24 -20.70
CA GLY A 27 -6.05 -20.88 -19.76
C GLY A 27 -5.44 -22.04 -18.95
N LEU A 28 -4.13 -22.24 -19.00
CA LEU A 28 -3.44 -23.25 -18.17
C LEU A 28 -3.54 -22.93 -16.69
N GLU A 29 -3.60 -21.64 -16.34
CA GLU A 29 -3.86 -21.17 -14.99
C GLU A 29 -5.30 -20.62 -14.92
N ARG A 30 -6.19 -21.31 -14.20
CA ARG A 30 -7.60 -20.92 -14.09
C ARG A 30 -7.76 -19.64 -13.27
N GLN A 31 -8.44 -18.66 -13.85
CA GLN A 31 -8.85 -17.45 -13.16
C GLN A 31 -10.15 -17.71 -12.39
N ARG A 32 -10.15 -17.45 -11.09
CA ARG A 32 -11.32 -17.60 -10.22
C ARG A 32 -12.04 -16.27 -10.05
N LYS A 33 -13.36 -16.30 -9.93
CA LYS A 33 -14.21 -15.12 -9.75
C LYS A 33 -14.89 -15.16 -8.39
N LEU A 34 -15.05 -14.00 -7.76
CA LEU A 34 -15.86 -13.76 -6.57
C LEU A 34 -17.21 -13.19 -6.97
N GLN A 35 -18.17 -13.17 -6.05
CA GLN A 35 -19.50 -12.58 -6.29
C GLN A 35 -19.42 -11.06 -6.34
N TRP A 36 -18.65 -10.47 -5.42
CA TRP A 36 -18.42 -9.03 -5.39
C TRP A 36 -17.37 -8.60 -6.40
N PRO A 37 -17.50 -7.38 -6.97
CA PRO A 37 -16.44 -6.81 -7.79
C PRO A 37 -15.13 -6.66 -7.01
N VAL A 38 -14.04 -6.97 -7.71
CA VAL A 38 -12.68 -6.88 -7.15
C VAL A 38 -11.96 -5.71 -7.82
N VAL A 39 -11.56 -4.74 -7.02
CA VAL A 39 -10.71 -3.61 -7.43
C VAL A 39 -9.28 -3.87 -6.93
N SER A 40 -8.36 -4.05 -7.86
CA SER A 40 -6.96 -4.34 -7.55
C SER A 40 -6.13 -3.06 -7.55
N VAL A 41 -5.34 -2.85 -6.52
CA VAL A 41 -4.33 -1.80 -6.45
C VAL A 41 -2.96 -2.44 -6.45
N GLY A 42 -2.10 -2.07 -7.38
CA GLY A 42 -0.79 -2.65 -7.49
C GLY A 42 0.25 -1.71 -8.10
N SER A 43 1.46 -2.20 -8.32
CA SER A 43 2.55 -1.49 -8.96
C SER A 43 3.46 -2.42 -9.73
N LEU A 44 4.23 -1.87 -10.67
CA LEU A 44 5.27 -2.61 -11.37
C LEU A 44 6.41 -3.02 -10.46
N SER A 45 6.76 -2.18 -9.50
CA SER A 45 7.93 -2.35 -8.63
C SER A 45 7.59 -3.00 -7.30
N ALA A 46 8.56 -3.70 -6.73
CA ALA A 46 8.52 -4.22 -5.37
C ALA A 46 8.83 -3.09 -4.38
N GLY A 47 8.04 -3.00 -3.30
CA GLY A 47 8.26 -2.09 -2.17
C GLY A 47 7.99 -0.60 -2.45
N GLY A 48 7.56 0.12 -1.43
CA GLY A 48 7.56 1.59 -1.35
C GLY A 48 6.75 2.40 -2.38
N ALA A 49 5.95 1.78 -3.24
CA ALA A 49 5.22 2.48 -4.31
C ALA A 49 3.99 3.29 -3.82
N GLY A 50 3.66 3.24 -2.53
CA GLY A 50 2.49 3.95 -1.99
C GLY A 50 1.15 3.22 -2.20
N LYS A 51 1.16 1.90 -2.40
CA LYS A 51 -0.06 1.08 -2.59
C LYS A 51 -1.00 1.17 -1.41
N THR A 52 -0.51 0.93 -0.21
CA THR A 52 -1.33 0.93 1.03
C THR A 52 -2.03 2.27 1.28
N PRO A 53 -1.37 3.45 1.17
CA PRO A 53 -2.06 4.75 1.22
C PRO A 53 -3.11 4.93 0.10
N MET A 54 -2.89 4.38 -1.08
CA MET A 54 -3.88 4.41 -2.18
C MET A 54 -5.11 3.55 -1.83
N VAL A 55 -4.91 2.34 -1.30
CA VAL A 55 -5.99 1.48 -0.81
C VAL A 55 -6.78 2.19 0.29
N GLN A 56 -6.11 2.83 1.25
CA GLN A 56 -6.76 3.63 2.30
C GLN A 56 -7.61 4.78 1.71
N ALA A 57 -7.12 5.47 0.68
CA ALA A 57 -7.87 6.53 0.02
C ALA A 57 -9.17 6.00 -0.63
N LEU A 58 -9.09 4.85 -1.33
CA LEU A 58 -10.26 4.20 -1.92
C LEU A 58 -11.25 3.72 -0.85
N ILE A 59 -10.76 3.15 0.26
CA ILE A 59 -11.59 2.76 1.40
C ILE A 59 -12.37 3.96 1.91
N ARG A 60 -11.69 5.08 2.21
CA ARG A 60 -12.33 6.30 2.71
C ARG A 60 -13.42 6.81 1.77
N MET A 61 -13.15 6.82 0.45
CA MET A 61 -14.13 7.23 -0.55
C MET A 61 -15.38 6.35 -0.55
N LEU A 62 -15.19 5.03 -0.52
CA LEU A 62 -16.31 4.07 -0.56
C LEU A 62 -17.10 4.08 0.74
N THR A 63 -16.43 4.06 1.89
CA THR A 63 -17.10 4.06 3.21
C THR A 63 -17.86 5.36 3.47
N THR A 64 -17.37 6.51 3.01
CA THR A 64 -18.12 7.79 3.08
C THR A 64 -19.44 7.74 2.31
N GLN A 65 -19.52 6.92 1.27
CA GLN A 65 -20.77 6.70 0.51
C GLN A 65 -21.62 5.55 1.08
N GLY A 66 -21.23 4.98 2.22
CA GLY A 66 -21.91 3.84 2.82
C GLY A 66 -21.77 2.53 2.04
N ILE A 67 -20.81 2.44 1.11
CA ILE A 67 -20.56 1.23 0.34
C ILE A 67 -19.74 0.25 1.21
N PRO A 68 -20.22 -0.99 1.39
CA PRO A 68 -19.45 -2.03 2.05
C PRO A 68 -18.13 -2.31 1.31
N VAL A 69 -17.05 -2.34 2.04
CA VAL A 69 -15.72 -2.60 1.49
C VAL A 69 -14.93 -3.47 2.44
N ASP A 70 -14.15 -4.36 1.89
CA ASP A 70 -13.14 -5.12 2.60
C ASP A 70 -11.82 -5.15 1.83
N VAL A 71 -10.77 -5.65 2.47
CA VAL A 71 -9.45 -5.77 1.84
C VAL A 71 -9.00 -7.21 1.82
N LEU A 72 -8.56 -7.66 0.64
CA LEU A 72 -7.93 -8.97 0.44
C LEU A 72 -6.42 -8.78 0.32
N SER A 73 -5.64 -9.35 1.24
CA SER A 73 -4.19 -9.22 1.27
C SER A 73 -3.49 -10.59 1.36
N ARG A 74 -2.21 -10.59 1.09
CA ARG A 74 -1.35 -11.80 1.25
C ARG A 74 -0.98 -12.06 2.70
N GLY A 75 -0.84 -10.99 3.48
CA GLY A 75 -0.19 -11.07 4.77
C GLY A 75 1.29 -11.40 4.60
N TYR A 76 2.02 -10.56 3.86
CA TYR A 76 3.46 -10.76 3.68
C TYR A 76 4.17 -10.76 5.03
N GLY A 77 5.13 -11.69 5.21
CA GLY A 77 5.91 -11.82 6.45
C GLY A 77 5.22 -12.56 7.60
N ARG A 78 3.93 -12.92 7.49
CA ARG A 78 3.24 -13.68 8.54
C ARG A 78 3.72 -15.13 8.63
N ALA A 79 3.67 -15.71 9.82
CA ALA A 79 4.07 -17.08 10.08
C ALA A 79 3.03 -18.11 9.58
N SER A 80 1.72 -17.80 9.66
CA SER A 80 0.64 -18.71 9.27
C SER A 80 0.35 -18.66 7.76
N THR A 81 -0.02 -19.81 7.18
CA THR A 81 -0.52 -19.95 5.81
C THR A 81 -2.05 -19.97 5.70
N GLU A 82 -2.74 -19.99 6.83
CA GLU A 82 -4.20 -20.10 6.91
C GLU A 82 -4.91 -18.88 6.32
N THR A 83 -6.17 -19.09 5.93
CA THR A 83 -7.05 -17.99 5.52
C THR A 83 -7.73 -17.43 6.75
N LEU A 84 -7.44 -16.19 7.12
CA LEU A 84 -7.89 -15.56 8.35
C LEU A 84 -8.51 -14.19 8.10
N ALA A 85 -9.47 -13.82 8.94
CA ALA A 85 -9.83 -12.41 9.11
C ALA A 85 -8.87 -11.78 10.11
N VAL A 86 -8.38 -10.59 9.79
CA VAL A 86 -7.43 -9.87 10.65
C VAL A 86 -8.14 -9.37 11.91
N ASN A 87 -7.58 -9.71 13.06
CA ASN A 87 -8.01 -9.13 14.33
C ASN A 87 -7.20 -7.85 14.58
N PRO A 88 -7.84 -6.67 14.73
CA PRO A 88 -7.13 -5.41 14.99
C PRO A 88 -6.31 -5.42 16.30
N ALA A 89 -6.68 -6.24 17.28
CA ALA A 89 -5.93 -6.46 18.51
C ALA A 89 -4.79 -7.49 18.37
N GLY A 90 -4.64 -8.14 17.20
CA GLY A 90 -3.59 -9.12 16.96
C GLY A 90 -2.23 -8.49 16.68
N ASP A 91 -1.25 -9.35 16.40
CA ASP A 91 0.13 -8.93 16.13
C ASP A 91 0.52 -9.11 14.65
N ALA A 92 1.62 -8.43 14.26
CA ALA A 92 2.12 -8.43 12.90
C ALA A 92 2.66 -9.81 12.45
N ASN A 93 3.13 -10.67 13.37
CA ASN A 93 3.59 -12.01 13.05
C ASN A 93 2.45 -12.92 12.61
N CYS A 94 1.25 -12.72 13.18
CA CYS A 94 0.06 -13.49 12.84
C CYS A 94 -0.55 -13.06 11.50
N PHE A 95 -0.61 -11.75 11.24
CA PHE A 95 -1.40 -11.20 10.13
C PHE A 95 -0.57 -10.50 9.04
N GLY A 96 0.65 -10.09 9.36
CA GLY A 96 1.50 -9.21 8.55
C GLY A 96 1.27 -7.72 8.86
N ASP A 97 2.31 -6.90 8.67
CA ASP A 97 2.29 -5.47 9.00
C ASP A 97 1.20 -4.70 8.25
N GLU A 98 1.13 -4.87 6.93
CA GLU A 98 0.23 -4.09 6.08
C GLU A 98 -1.26 -4.41 6.30
N PRO A 99 -1.68 -5.68 6.41
CA PRO A 99 -3.06 -6.01 6.77
C PRO A 99 -3.48 -5.49 8.13
N LEU A 100 -2.59 -5.58 9.11
CA LEU A 100 -2.88 -5.09 10.45
C LEU A 100 -2.99 -3.56 10.49
N LEU A 101 -2.08 -2.87 9.77
CA LEU A 101 -2.15 -1.43 9.58
C LEU A 101 -3.49 -1.02 8.95
N LEU A 102 -3.88 -1.66 7.84
CA LEU A 102 -5.13 -1.34 7.15
C LEU A 102 -6.34 -1.51 8.07
N THR A 103 -6.42 -2.62 8.80
CA THR A 103 -7.53 -2.85 9.75
C THR A 103 -7.58 -1.78 10.83
N ARG A 104 -6.44 -1.43 11.44
CA ARG A 104 -6.37 -0.44 12.52
C ARG A 104 -6.69 0.98 12.08
N THR A 105 -6.20 1.37 10.89
CA THR A 105 -6.35 2.75 10.39
C THR A 105 -7.68 3.02 9.70
N THR A 106 -8.31 1.99 9.14
CA THR A 106 -9.54 2.18 8.35
C THR A 106 -10.79 1.60 9.00
N GLY A 107 -10.64 0.66 9.94
CA GLY A 107 -11.74 -0.04 10.59
C GLY A 107 -12.51 -1.02 9.69
N VAL A 108 -12.11 -1.20 8.41
CA VAL A 108 -12.75 -2.16 7.53
C VAL A 108 -12.22 -3.57 7.73
N PRO A 109 -13.02 -4.61 7.45
CA PRO A 109 -12.56 -5.99 7.51
C PRO A 109 -11.39 -6.23 6.53
N VAL A 110 -10.34 -6.88 7.00
CA VAL A 110 -9.20 -7.31 6.17
C VAL A 110 -9.07 -8.82 6.28
N TYR A 111 -8.88 -9.48 5.14
CA TYR A 111 -8.73 -10.93 5.06
C TYR A 111 -7.38 -11.28 4.45
N VAL A 112 -6.66 -12.19 5.08
CA VAL A 112 -5.33 -12.62 4.64
C VAL A 112 -5.34 -14.07 4.20
N SER A 113 -4.73 -14.33 3.02
CA SER A 113 -4.52 -15.69 2.49
C SER A 113 -3.47 -15.69 1.40
N HIS A 114 -2.75 -16.80 1.24
CA HIS A 114 -1.94 -17.03 0.04
C HIS A 114 -2.81 -17.01 -1.23
N SER A 115 -4.04 -17.56 -1.14
CA SER A 115 -5.05 -17.48 -2.19
C SER A 115 -6.03 -16.36 -1.90
N ARG A 116 -5.91 -15.21 -2.63
CA ARG A 116 -6.84 -14.08 -2.48
C ARG A 116 -8.29 -14.50 -2.76
N TRP A 117 -8.49 -15.50 -3.61
CA TRP A 117 -9.82 -16.07 -3.82
C TRP A 117 -10.39 -16.68 -2.54
N ARG A 118 -9.59 -17.46 -1.78
CA ARG A 118 -10.05 -18.02 -0.49
C ARG A 118 -10.33 -16.92 0.53
N ALA A 119 -9.52 -15.85 0.56
CA ALA A 119 -9.78 -14.69 1.39
C ALA A 119 -11.12 -14.04 1.03
N GLY A 120 -11.40 -13.85 -0.26
CA GLY A 120 -12.67 -13.31 -0.73
C GLY A 120 -13.87 -14.21 -0.41
N CYS A 121 -13.74 -15.53 -0.59
CA CYS A 121 -14.82 -16.46 -0.19
C CYS A 121 -15.13 -16.35 1.31
N LEU A 122 -14.10 -16.23 2.17
CA LEU A 122 -14.31 -16.03 3.61
C LEU A 122 -15.00 -14.70 3.89
N ALA A 123 -14.64 -13.63 3.15
CA ALA A 123 -15.28 -12.33 3.26
C ALA A 123 -16.75 -12.39 2.87
N GLU A 124 -17.09 -12.98 1.73
CA GLU A 124 -18.45 -13.10 1.23
C GLU A 124 -19.36 -13.92 2.16
N VAL A 125 -18.83 -14.99 2.77
CA VAL A 125 -19.58 -15.78 3.79
C VAL A 125 -19.89 -14.94 5.03
N ARG A 126 -18.97 -14.12 5.49
CA ARG A 126 -19.15 -13.28 6.71
C ARG A 126 -20.03 -12.05 6.46
N LEU A 127 -20.05 -11.55 5.24
CA LEU A 127 -20.79 -10.34 4.84
C LEU A 127 -22.10 -10.65 4.12
N ALA A 128 -22.58 -11.86 4.22
CA ALA A 128 -23.59 -12.63 3.48
C ALA A 128 -24.84 -11.89 2.89
N SER A 129 -25.11 -10.63 3.22
CA SER A 129 -26.34 -9.96 2.80
C SER A 129 -26.17 -8.60 2.08
N ARG A 130 -24.94 -8.12 1.90
CA ARG A 130 -24.67 -6.81 1.32
C ARG A 130 -23.76 -6.95 0.11
N CYS A 131 -24.10 -6.33 -0.99
CA CYS A 131 -23.17 -6.17 -2.12
C CYS A 131 -22.18 -5.05 -1.80
N GLY A 132 -20.88 -5.30 -1.99
CA GLY A 132 -19.81 -4.36 -1.72
C GLY A 132 -18.67 -4.49 -2.73
N ILE A 133 -17.51 -3.99 -2.38
CA ILE A 133 -16.30 -4.03 -3.21
C ILE A 133 -15.16 -4.68 -2.41
N HIS A 134 -14.52 -5.68 -2.99
CA HIS A 134 -13.25 -6.20 -2.51
C HIS A 134 -12.10 -5.33 -3.03
N LEU A 135 -11.28 -4.78 -2.15
CA LEU A 135 -10.02 -4.14 -2.52
C LEU A 135 -8.88 -5.14 -2.40
N LEU A 136 -8.12 -5.32 -3.46
CA LEU A 136 -6.98 -6.23 -3.48
C LEU A 136 -5.69 -5.42 -3.34
N ASP A 137 -5.07 -5.50 -2.18
CA ASP A 137 -3.78 -4.84 -1.92
C ASP A 137 -2.63 -5.64 -2.54
N ASP A 138 -1.74 -4.94 -3.26
CA ASP A 138 -0.64 -5.50 -4.07
C ASP A 138 -1.10 -6.58 -5.05
N GLY A 139 -2.18 -6.28 -5.78
CA GLY A 139 -2.88 -7.25 -6.63
C GLY A 139 -2.35 -7.41 -8.04
N MET A 140 -1.51 -6.52 -8.58
CA MET A 140 -1.14 -6.48 -10.00
C MET A 140 -0.56 -7.81 -10.52
N GLN A 141 0.25 -8.51 -9.73
CA GLN A 141 0.84 -9.80 -10.07
C GLN A 141 -0.05 -10.99 -9.75
N HIS A 142 -1.14 -10.81 -8.99
CA HIS A 142 -2.04 -11.89 -8.59
C HIS A 142 -3.18 -12.10 -9.59
N ARG A 143 -2.85 -12.59 -10.79
CA ARG A 143 -3.77 -12.71 -11.93
C ARG A 143 -4.72 -13.93 -11.87
N GLN A 144 -4.56 -14.79 -10.86
CA GLN A 144 -5.45 -15.95 -10.61
C GLN A 144 -6.83 -15.55 -10.07
N LEU A 145 -6.99 -14.33 -9.55
CA LEU A 145 -8.28 -13.75 -9.18
C LEU A 145 -8.73 -12.79 -10.27
N HIS A 146 -9.97 -12.95 -10.73
CA HIS A 146 -10.60 -12.02 -11.67
C HIS A 146 -10.73 -10.65 -10.99
N ARG A 147 -10.29 -9.60 -11.66
CA ARG A 147 -10.41 -8.21 -11.22
C ARG A 147 -11.38 -7.50 -12.12
N THR A 148 -12.31 -6.79 -11.51
CA THR A 148 -13.30 -5.97 -12.22
C THR A 148 -12.69 -4.63 -12.62
N LEU A 149 -11.74 -4.14 -11.82
CA LEU A 149 -10.95 -2.95 -12.10
C LEU A 149 -9.51 -3.19 -11.62
N ASP A 150 -8.53 -2.96 -12.49
CA ASP A 150 -7.10 -3.10 -12.17
C ASP A 150 -6.44 -1.72 -12.21
N ILE A 151 -5.95 -1.26 -11.07
CA ILE A 151 -5.32 0.05 -10.86
C ILE A 151 -3.83 -0.15 -10.63
N ALA A 152 -2.99 0.48 -11.44
CA ALA A 152 -1.54 0.46 -11.25
C ALA A 152 -1.00 1.82 -10.87
N LEU A 153 -0.16 1.87 -9.84
CA LEU A 153 0.62 3.05 -9.50
C LEU A 153 1.87 3.08 -10.39
N LEU A 154 2.14 4.25 -10.97
CA LEU A 154 3.34 4.53 -11.75
C LEU A 154 4.01 5.80 -11.24
N GLY A 155 5.32 5.74 -11.02
CA GLY A 155 6.15 6.89 -10.74
C GLY A 155 7.36 6.95 -11.67
N ARG A 156 8.02 8.11 -11.78
CA ARG A 156 9.25 8.29 -12.56
C ARG A 156 10.33 7.27 -12.20
N GLU A 157 10.37 6.84 -10.94
CA GLU A 157 11.31 5.84 -10.47
C GLU A 157 11.12 4.50 -11.19
N ASP A 158 9.86 4.14 -11.52
CA ASP A 158 9.57 2.92 -12.29
C ASP A 158 10.09 3.04 -13.73
N LEU A 159 10.08 4.24 -14.32
CA LEU A 159 10.60 4.48 -15.67
C LEU A 159 12.11 4.27 -15.75
N GLN A 160 12.82 4.67 -14.70
CA GLN A 160 14.28 4.65 -14.60
C GLN A 160 14.84 3.36 -14.01
N ASP A 161 13.98 2.44 -13.54
CA ASP A 161 14.39 1.19 -12.91
C ASP A 161 14.42 0.04 -13.92
N THR A 162 15.04 -1.07 -13.54
CA THR A 162 15.15 -2.28 -14.35
C THR A 162 14.34 -3.42 -13.71
N LEU A 163 14.19 -4.52 -14.46
CA LEU A 163 13.54 -5.72 -13.95
C LEU A 163 14.37 -6.38 -12.84
N LEU A 164 13.69 -7.11 -11.96
CA LEU A 164 14.35 -8.06 -11.06
C LEU A 164 15.22 -9.04 -11.88
N PRO A 165 16.34 -9.49 -11.30
CA PRO A 165 16.83 -9.22 -9.95
C PRO A 165 17.73 -7.99 -9.85
N ALA A 166 18.06 -7.31 -10.93
CA ALA A 166 18.98 -6.17 -10.93
C ALA A 166 18.32 -4.86 -10.45
N GLY A 167 17.07 -4.63 -10.80
CA GLY A 167 16.24 -3.53 -10.29
C GLY A 167 15.13 -4.01 -9.36
N ASN A 168 14.06 -3.21 -9.26
CA ASN A 168 12.91 -3.52 -8.39
C ASN A 168 11.63 -3.81 -9.19
N ARG A 169 11.62 -3.61 -10.52
CA ARG A 169 10.42 -3.91 -11.30
C ARG A 169 10.17 -5.42 -11.37
N ARG A 170 8.98 -5.83 -10.95
CA ARG A 170 8.47 -7.21 -11.07
C ARG A 170 7.96 -7.52 -12.46
N GLU A 171 7.58 -6.48 -13.21
CA GLU A 171 7.06 -6.60 -14.57
C GLU A 171 7.56 -5.47 -15.47
N PRO A 172 7.64 -5.68 -16.80
CA PRO A 172 8.05 -4.63 -17.73
C PRO A 172 6.98 -3.55 -17.85
N LEU A 173 7.35 -2.32 -18.26
CA LEU A 173 6.44 -1.19 -18.45
C LEU A 173 5.23 -1.51 -19.35
N ARG A 174 5.43 -2.37 -20.39
CA ARG A 174 4.34 -2.86 -21.25
C ARG A 174 3.20 -3.55 -20.47
N ALA A 175 3.45 -4.00 -19.24
CA ALA A 175 2.41 -4.60 -18.41
C ALA A 175 1.32 -3.58 -17.98
N LEU A 176 1.58 -2.28 -18.09
CA LEU A 176 0.57 -1.23 -17.89
C LEU A 176 -0.54 -1.26 -18.95
N GLN A 177 -0.28 -1.81 -20.15
CA GLN A 177 -1.29 -1.93 -21.19
C GLN A 177 -2.48 -2.83 -20.82
N ARG A 178 -2.35 -3.65 -19.78
CA ARG A 178 -3.42 -4.56 -19.36
C ARG A 178 -4.25 -4.06 -18.18
N VAL A 179 -3.82 -3.00 -17.50
CA VAL A 179 -4.56 -2.42 -16.38
C VAL A 179 -5.61 -1.45 -16.91
N ASP A 180 -6.66 -1.23 -16.16
CA ASP A 180 -7.74 -0.32 -16.58
C ASP A 180 -7.39 1.14 -16.28
N VAL A 181 -6.66 1.38 -15.19
CA VAL A 181 -6.32 2.71 -14.72
C VAL A 181 -4.86 2.77 -14.29
N VAL A 182 -4.17 3.83 -14.69
CA VAL A 182 -2.85 4.16 -14.15
C VAL A 182 -2.98 5.37 -13.23
N THR A 183 -2.49 5.25 -12.00
CA THR A 183 -2.47 6.38 -11.05
C THR A 183 -1.08 6.98 -10.98
N ILE A 184 -1.00 8.31 -11.08
CA ILE A 184 0.26 9.07 -11.14
C ILE A 184 0.18 10.25 -10.18
N HIS A 185 1.26 10.52 -9.46
CA HIS A 185 1.35 11.72 -8.64
C HIS A 185 1.25 12.97 -9.54
N GLU A 186 0.42 13.96 -9.21
CA GLU A 186 0.14 15.13 -10.08
C GLU A 186 1.40 15.90 -10.53
N LYS A 187 2.44 15.90 -9.67
CA LYS A 187 3.72 16.57 -9.95
C LYS A 187 4.72 15.70 -10.73
N ASP A 188 4.35 14.45 -11.06
CA ASP A 188 5.24 13.55 -11.81
C ASP A 188 5.07 13.72 -13.31
N VAL A 189 5.65 14.81 -13.82
CA VAL A 189 5.55 15.21 -15.24
C VAL A 189 6.14 14.14 -16.16
N GLU A 190 7.22 13.46 -15.74
CA GLU A 190 7.87 12.41 -16.56
C GLU A 190 6.94 11.21 -16.74
N ALA A 191 6.31 10.73 -15.67
CA ALA A 191 5.37 9.61 -15.75
C ALA A 191 4.13 9.99 -16.59
N LEU A 192 3.60 11.20 -16.42
CA LEU A 192 2.48 11.70 -17.22
C LEU A 192 2.83 11.78 -18.72
N ALA A 193 3.99 12.31 -19.05
CA ALA A 193 4.47 12.40 -20.43
C ALA A 193 4.66 11.01 -21.03
N TRP A 194 5.25 10.08 -20.28
CA TRP A 194 5.46 8.71 -20.72
C TRP A 194 4.13 8.02 -21.08
N ILE A 195 3.11 8.11 -20.22
CA ILE A 195 1.78 7.53 -20.47
C ILE A 195 1.17 8.10 -21.75
N ARG A 196 1.17 9.43 -21.89
CA ARG A 196 0.61 10.10 -23.08
C ARG A 196 1.26 9.64 -24.39
N THR A 197 2.54 9.32 -24.34
CA THR A 197 3.30 8.87 -25.52
C THR A 197 3.10 7.38 -25.82
N HIS A 198 3.08 6.51 -24.79
CA HIS A 198 3.14 5.06 -24.98
C HIS A 198 1.80 4.34 -24.87
N ILE A 199 0.87 4.88 -24.10
CA ILE A 199 -0.48 4.33 -23.89
C ILE A 199 -1.53 5.45 -23.81
N PRO A 200 -1.69 6.28 -24.86
CA PRO A 200 -2.45 7.53 -24.82
C PRO A 200 -3.94 7.36 -24.50
N ASN A 201 -4.50 6.18 -24.74
CA ASN A 201 -5.93 5.89 -24.51
C ASN A 201 -6.23 5.33 -23.13
N HIS A 202 -5.22 5.24 -22.24
CA HIS A 202 -5.43 4.73 -20.89
C HIS A 202 -6.08 5.79 -20.00
N THR A 203 -6.98 5.32 -19.13
CA THR A 203 -7.52 6.16 -18.04
C THR A 203 -6.38 6.46 -17.06
N VAL A 204 -6.17 7.75 -16.80
CA VAL A 204 -5.18 8.21 -15.83
C VAL A 204 -5.91 8.92 -14.69
N TRP A 205 -5.64 8.51 -13.46
CA TRP A 205 -6.03 9.24 -12.27
C TRP A 205 -4.82 9.90 -11.66
N THR A 206 -4.93 11.18 -11.37
CA THR A 206 -3.88 11.92 -10.67
C THR A 206 -4.21 12.05 -9.19
N TYR A 207 -3.16 12.09 -8.37
CA TYR A 207 -3.31 12.23 -6.93
C TYR A 207 -2.22 13.11 -6.33
N THR A 208 -2.52 13.69 -5.19
CA THR A 208 -1.57 14.33 -4.28
C THR A 208 -1.25 13.40 -3.12
N ARG A 209 -0.10 13.62 -2.50
CA ARG A 209 0.33 12.91 -1.29
C ARG A 209 0.83 13.92 -0.26
N SER A 210 0.31 13.84 0.94
CA SER A 210 0.77 14.63 2.08
C SER A 210 1.07 13.72 3.26
N MET A 211 1.99 14.12 4.11
CA MET A 211 2.23 13.47 5.38
C MET A 211 1.45 14.18 6.46
N GLN A 212 0.82 13.42 7.36
CA GLN A 212 0.03 13.94 8.46
C GLN A 212 0.44 13.26 9.76
N TRP A 213 0.38 13.98 10.84
CA TRP A 213 0.65 13.54 12.21
C TRP A 213 -0.28 14.25 13.18
N PRO A 214 -0.41 13.79 14.44
CA PRO A 214 -1.25 14.44 15.44
C PRO A 214 -0.90 15.93 15.61
N GLN A 215 -1.93 16.79 15.73
CA GLN A 215 -1.75 18.25 15.83
C GLN A 215 -0.96 18.70 17.06
N ASN A 216 -0.96 17.89 18.11
CA ASN A 216 -0.21 18.12 19.34
C ASN A 216 1.25 17.67 19.27
N THR A 217 1.76 17.27 18.08
CA THR A 217 3.16 16.90 17.90
C THR A 217 4.05 18.14 18.07
N PRO A 218 5.04 18.11 18.98
CA PRO A 218 6.01 19.20 19.15
C PRO A 218 6.79 19.46 17.87
N ARG A 219 7.29 20.71 17.71
CA ARG A 219 8.07 21.07 16.52
C ARG A 219 9.41 20.33 16.45
N GLN A 220 10.11 20.19 17.59
CA GLN A 220 11.40 19.52 17.69
C GLN A 220 11.18 18.05 18.04
N VAL A 221 11.55 17.16 17.12
CA VAL A 221 11.28 15.73 17.23
C VAL A 221 12.52 14.89 16.97
N PHE A 222 12.53 13.71 17.58
CA PHE A 222 13.41 12.61 17.22
C PHE A 222 12.68 11.67 16.26
N ALA A 223 13.15 11.54 15.02
CA ALA A 223 12.51 10.71 14.01
C ALA A 223 13.18 9.33 13.93
N PHE A 224 12.39 8.25 13.91
CA PHE A 224 12.92 6.92 13.63
C PHE A 224 12.00 6.12 12.72
N CYS A 225 12.56 5.23 11.91
CA CYS A 225 11.78 4.36 11.04
C CYS A 225 12.56 3.14 10.55
N GLY A 226 11.83 2.04 10.27
CA GLY A 226 12.32 0.82 9.62
C GLY A 226 11.52 0.52 8.35
N ILE A 227 11.59 1.40 7.36
CA ILE A 227 10.85 1.30 6.09
C ILE A 227 11.77 1.39 4.87
N ALA A 228 11.30 0.89 3.72
CA ALA A 228 12.07 0.85 2.46
C ALA A 228 12.57 2.21 1.96
N ARG A 229 11.93 3.32 2.32
CA ARG A 229 12.24 4.68 1.83
C ARG A 229 12.34 5.71 2.96
N PRO A 230 13.33 5.58 3.87
CA PRO A 230 13.44 6.44 5.05
C PRO A 230 13.62 7.92 4.69
N HIS A 231 14.39 8.22 3.64
CA HIS A 231 14.60 9.61 3.20
C HIS A 231 13.31 10.31 2.77
N GLN A 232 12.34 9.59 2.20
CA GLN A 232 11.03 10.17 1.85
C GLN A 232 10.22 10.51 3.10
N PHE A 233 10.31 9.69 4.14
CA PHE A 233 9.70 9.94 5.43
C PHE A 233 10.29 11.19 6.07
N LEU A 234 11.61 11.23 6.25
CA LEU A 234 12.31 12.36 6.89
C LEU A 234 12.11 13.68 6.13
N SER A 235 12.20 13.65 4.79
CA SER A 235 11.94 14.85 3.97
C SER A 235 10.48 15.30 4.05
N GLY A 236 9.53 14.37 4.17
CA GLY A 236 8.12 14.68 4.37
C GLY A 236 7.85 15.36 5.69
N LEU A 237 8.46 14.92 6.79
CA LEU A 237 8.37 15.57 8.10
C LEU A 237 8.92 17.00 8.07
N ARG A 238 10.11 17.19 7.47
CA ARG A 238 10.74 18.52 7.32
C ARG A 238 9.90 19.47 6.46
N ALA A 239 9.38 18.97 5.33
CA ALA A 239 8.51 19.74 4.44
C ALA A 239 7.19 20.17 5.12
N GLY A 240 6.71 19.37 6.07
CA GLY A 240 5.53 19.69 6.87
C GLY A 240 5.78 20.58 8.08
N GLY A 241 7.04 21.02 8.31
CA GLY A 241 7.39 22.01 9.33
C GLY A 241 7.94 21.43 10.65
N LEU A 242 8.19 20.10 10.72
CA LEU A 242 8.88 19.52 11.87
C LEU A 242 10.39 19.73 11.75
N GLU A 243 11.02 20.01 12.88
CA GLU A 243 12.45 20.11 13.05
C GLU A 243 12.98 18.79 13.61
N ILE A 244 13.67 18.03 12.78
CA ILE A 244 14.26 16.76 13.17
C ILE A 244 15.62 17.05 13.82
N VAL A 245 15.68 17.02 15.15
CA VAL A 245 16.89 17.28 15.92
C VAL A 245 17.71 16.02 16.19
N GLY A 246 17.15 14.84 15.91
CA GLY A 246 17.84 13.55 15.93
C GLY A 246 17.09 12.54 15.09
N GLU A 247 17.81 11.57 14.53
CA GLU A 247 17.19 10.54 13.71
C GLU A 247 17.90 9.19 13.84
N ARG A 248 17.13 8.10 13.74
CA ARG A 248 17.64 6.72 13.65
C ARG A 248 16.88 5.95 12.57
N ILE A 249 17.62 5.34 11.66
CA ILE A 249 17.06 4.55 10.56
C ILE A 249 17.41 3.09 10.81
N PHE A 250 16.40 2.24 10.80
CA PHE A 250 16.50 0.79 10.88
C PHE A 250 16.29 0.17 9.49
N ASP A 251 16.61 -1.12 9.36
CA ASP A 251 16.36 -1.87 8.14
C ASP A 251 14.84 -1.99 7.87
N ASP A 252 14.49 -2.17 6.59
CA ASP A 252 13.08 -2.36 6.21
C ASP A 252 12.52 -3.63 6.87
N HIS A 253 11.31 -3.53 7.41
CA HIS A 253 10.66 -4.57 8.20
C HIS A 253 11.38 -4.95 9.51
N HIS A 254 12.11 -3.99 10.11
CA HIS A 254 12.81 -4.20 11.38
C HIS A 254 11.89 -4.67 12.50
N THR A 255 12.34 -5.67 13.25
CA THR A 255 11.69 -6.13 14.49
C THR A 255 12.39 -5.48 15.67
N TYR A 256 11.70 -4.58 16.35
CA TYR A 256 12.27 -3.79 17.45
C TYR A 256 12.55 -4.65 18.68
N LEU A 257 13.68 -4.38 19.34
CA LEU A 257 14.04 -4.99 20.62
C LEU A 257 13.90 -3.96 21.75
N ALA A 258 13.57 -4.42 22.95
CA ALA A 258 13.42 -3.55 24.11
C ALA A 258 14.71 -2.74 24.43
N SER A 259 15.89 -3.33 24.21
CA SER A 259 17.19 -2.64 24.35
C SER A 259 17.35 -1.48 23.37
N GLU A 260 16.93 -1.67 22.11
CA GLU A 260 17.01 -0.60 21.09
C GLU A 260 16.08 0.56 21.43
N LEU A 261 14.90 0.28 22.02
CA LEU A 261 13.96 1.32 22.46
C LEU A 261 14.52 2.12 23.65
N GLN A 262 15.29 1.48 24.54
CA GLN A 262 16.01 2.19 25.62
C GLN A 262 17.10 3.08 25.05
N GLU A 263 17.84 2.61 24.04
CA GLU A 263 18.82 3.41 23.32
C GLU A 263 18.18 4.61 22.63
N LEU A 264 17.04 4.42 21.92
CA LEU A 264 16.26 5.53 21.34
C LEU A 264 15.89 6.57 22.40
N GLY A 265 15.54 6.12 23.62
CA GLY A 265 15.26 7.02 24.74
C GLY A 265 16.48 7.83 25.17
N SER A 266 17.66 7.25 25.11
CA SER A 266 18.92 7.94 25.40
C SER A 266 19.27 8.95 24.30
N ASP A 267 19.10 8.55 23.05
CA ASP A 267 19.33 9.41 21.88
C ASP A 267 18.38 10.63 21.88
N LEU A 268 17.08 10.42 22.21
CA LEU A 268 16.12 11.51 22.33
C LEU A 268 16.56 12.54 23.37
N ARG A 269 16.98 12.08 24.58
CA ARG A 269 17.46 12.98 25.64
C ARG A 269 18.70 13.78 25.22
N GLN A 270 19.65 13.13 24.51
CA GLN A 270 20.86 13.80 24.02
C GLN A 270 20.55 14.82 22.92
N SER A 271 19.57 14.55 22.07
CA SER A 271 19.18 15.46 20.98
C SER A 271 18.36 16.66 21.44
N GLY A 272 17.81 16.63 22.65
CA GLY A 272 16.90 17.65 23.17
C GLY A 272 15.49 17.62 22.50
N ALA A 273 15.15 16.56 21.81
CA ALA A 273 13.82 16.39 21.21
C ALA A 273 12.72 16.27 22.26
N ALA A 274 11.55 16.83 21.98
CA ALA A 274 10.40 16.80 22.88
C ALA A 274 9.49 15.58 22.68
N ALA A 275 9.59 14.90 21.52
CA ALA A 275 8.78 13.72 21.20
C ALA A 275 9.47 12.83 20.15
N PHE A 276 9.07 11.57 20.11
CA PHE A 276 9.38 10.68 19.00
C PHE A 276 8.37 10.86 17.86
N VAL A 277 8.85 10.73 16.62
CA VAL A 277 7.99 10.58 15.44
C VAL A 277 8.44 9.37 14.64
N THR A 278 7.52 8.46 14.36
CA THR A 278 7.76 7.27 13.56
C THR A 278 6.67 7.11 12.49
N THR A 279 6.71 6.03 11.72
CA THR A 279 5.65 5.72 10.74
C THR A 279 4.54 4.87 11.37
N GLU A 280 3.32 4.92 10.78
CA GLU A 280 2.24 4.02 11.19
C GLU A 280 2.63 2.54 11.03
N LYS A 281 3.47 2.19 10.05
CA LYS A 281 3.98 0.82 9.89
C LYS A 281 4.86 0.40 11.07
N ASP A 282 5.75 1.29 11.49
CA ASP A 282 6.63 1.00 12.62
C ASP A 282 5.84 0.95 13.94
N ARG A 283 4.83 1.83 14.10
CA ARG A 283 3.93 1.76 15.26
C ARG A 283 3.18 0.42 15.36
N VAL A 284 2.76 -0.13 14.21
CA VAL A 284 2.15 -1.47 14.18
C VAL A 284 3.13 -2.56 14.60
N ARG A 285 4.40 -2.47 14.18
CA ARG A 285 5.46 -3.43 14.55
C ARG A 285 5.89 -3.33 16.01
N LEU A 286 5.92 -2.12 16.54
CA LEU A 286 6.17 -1.89 17.96
C LEU A 286 5.12 -2.56 18.85
N GLY A 287 3.85 -2.58 18.40
CA GLY A 287 2.77 -3.15 19.19
C GLY A 287 2.74 -2.53 20.59
N GLU A 288 2.66 -3.39 21.62
CA GLU A 288 2.66 -2.95 23.03
C GLU A 288 4.00 -2.33 23.47
N MET A 289 5.10 -2.63 22.78
CA MET A 289 6.40 -2.05 23.11
C MET A 289 6.47 -0.53 22.91
N VAL A 290 5.51 0.07 22.20
CA VAL A 290 5.41 1.53 22.09
C VAL A 290 5.32 2.20 23.46
N GLU A 291 4.74 1.52 24.46
CA GLU A 291 4.65 2.01 25.83
C GLU A 291 6.01 2.27 26.48
N ILE A 292 7.07 1.55 26.06
CA ILE A 292 8.44 1.78 26.53
C ILE A 292 8.90 3.19 26.13
N LEU A 293 8.61 3.59 24.89
CA LEU A 293 8.94 4.92 24.39
C LEU A 293 8.02 5.99 25.03
N GLU A 294 6.72 5.71 25.16
CA GLU A 294 5.73 6.63 25.69
C GLU A 294 5.96 6.96 27.18
N ARG A 295 6.64 6.08 27.93
CA ARG A 295 7.14 6.38 29.30
C ARG A 295 8.29 7.38 29.33
N ILE A 296 8.99 7.55 28.21
CA ILE A 296 10.14 8.46 28.08
C ILE A 296 9.69 9.80 27.52
N ALA A 297 8.95 9.78 26.39
CA ALA A 297 8.37 10.94 25.72
C ALA A 297 7.21 10.51 24.81
N PRO A 298 6.30 11.43 24.44
CA PRO A 298 5.23 11.12 23.50
C PRO A 298 5.79 10.50 22.21
N CYS A 299 5.12 9.43 21.70
CA CYS A 299 5.49 8.76 20.46
C CYS A 299 4.35 8.91 19.43
N HIS A 300 4.55 9.78 18.46
CA HIS A 300 3.57 10.08 17.41
C HIS A 300 3.86 9.27 16.16
N ALA A 301 2.81 8.78 15.49
CA ALA A 301 2.94 8.15 14.20
C ALA A 301 2.52 9.12 13.08
N ALA A 302 3.32 9.17 12.02
CA ALA A 302 3.00 9.91 10.82
C ALA A 302 2.44 8.98 9.75
N ASP A 303 1.32 9.38 9.15
CA ASP A 303 0.63 8.67 8.06
C ASP A 303 0.78 9.41 6.73
N VAL A 304 0.75 8.65 5.64
CA VAL A 304 0.76 9.19 4.28
C VAL A 304 -0.67 9.21 3.75
N VAL A 305 -1.22 10.39 3.57
CA VAL A 305 -2.57 10.59 3.05
C VAL A 305 -2.52 10.87 1.55
N VAL A 306 -3.24 10.06 0.79
CA VAL A 306 -3.47 10.23 -0.65
C VAL A 306 -4.83 10.88 -0.88
N ARG A 307 -4.88 11.86 -1.77
CA ARG A 307 -6.12 12.49 -2.27
C ARG A 307 -6.10 12.53 -3.78
N PHE A 308 -7.15 12.04 -4.42
CA PHE A 308 -7.30 12.16 -5.86
C PHE A 308 -7.57 13.60 -6.26
N THR A 309 -7.02 14.03 -7.39
CA THR A 309 -7.24 15.37 -7.95
C THR A 309 -8.69 15.53 -8.41
N GLU A 310 -9.26 14.46 -8.98
CA GLU A 310 -10.64 14.41 -9.46
C GLU A 310 -11.44 13.31 -8.71
N PRO A 311 -11.76 13.50 -7.43
CA PRO A 311 -12.35 12.45 -6.60
C PRO A 311 -13.75 12.02 -7.10
N ALA A 312 -14.52 12.91 -7.70
CA ALA A 312 -15.86 12.61 -8.24
C ALA A 312 -15.78 11.58 -9.39
N ALA A 313 -14.86 11.76 -10.35
CA ALA A 313 -14.68 10.84 -11.46
C ALA A 313 -14.20 9.46 -11.02
N VAL A 314 -13.31 9.41 -10.02
CA VAL A 314 -12.85 8.16 -9.41
C VAL A 314 -14.01 7.44 -8.73
N LEU A 315 -14.81 8.15 -7.95
CA LEU A 315 -15.95 7.60 -7.25
C LEU A 315 -17.02 7.07 -8.22
N GLU A 316 -17.37 7.83 -9.25
CA GLU A 316 -18.31 7.43 -10.30
C GLU A 316 -17.88 6.12 -10.95
N ARG A 317 -16.59 6.00 -11.29
CA ARG A 317 -16.03 4.79 -11.86
C ARG A 317 -16.14 3.60 -10.91
N LEU A 318 -15.85 3.79 -9.61
CA LEU A 318 -15.99 2.73 -8.61
C LEU A 318 -17.45 2.31 -8.42
N LEU A 319 -18.38 3.26 -8.35
CA LEU A 319 -19.82 2.98 -8.22
C LEU A 319 -20.38 2.24 -9.44
N SER A 320 -19.88 2.53 -10.64
CA SER A 320 -20.30 1.82 -11.87
C SER A 320 -20.00 0.32 -11.85
N LEU A 321 -19.15 -0.17 -10.93
CA LEU A 321 -18.84 -1.60 -10.79
C LEU A 321 -19.91 -2.38 -10.01
N LEU A 322 -20.76 -1.67 -9.25
CA LEU A 322 -21.77 -2.30 -8.42
C LEU A 322 -22.98 -2.74 -9.25
N PRO A 323 -23.53 -3.94 -9.00
CA PRO A 323 -24.75 -4.40 -9.68
C PRO A 323 -25.91 -3.42 -9.41
N GLY A 324 -26.59 -3.01 -10.47
CA GLY A 324 -27.75 -2.11 -10.36
C GLY A 324 -27.42 -0.62 -10.16
N SER A 325 -26.22 -0.20 -10.47
CA SER A 325 -25.75 1.21 -10.36
C SER A 325 -26.36 2.15 -11.41
N SER A 326 -27.71 2.14 -11.52
CA SER A 326 -28.46 3.32 -11.97
C SER A 326 -28.62 4.31 -10.79
N LEU A 327 -27.58 4.47 -9.98
CA LEU A 327 -27.57 5.43 -8.88
C LEU A 327 -27.45 6.83 -9.45
N LYS A 328 -28.61 7.51 -9.57
CA LYS A 328 -28.66 8.97 -9.69
C LYS A 328 -27.82 9.54 -8.56
N VAL A 329 -26.71 10.18 -8.91
CA VAL A 329 -25.94 11.04 -7.99
C VAL A 329 -26.95 11.99 -7.33
N ARG A 330 -27.19 11.82 -6.04
CA ARG A 330 -27.89 12.82 -5.25
C ARG A 330 -26.94 14.01 -5.15
N GLN A 331 -27.22 14.99 -6.02
CA GLN A 331 -26.72 16.35 -5.81
C GLN A 331 -27.39 16.87 -4.52
N GLY A 332 -26.60 17.08 -3.48
CA GLY A 332 -26.93 17.77 -2.27
C GLY A 332 -25.83 18.78 -1.98
#